data_5bbf7297f2cfd4aa3bf5583c29c3509e
#
_entry.id   5bbf7297f2cfd4aa3bf5583c29c3509e
#
_cell.length_a   1.000
_cell.length_b   1.000
_cell.length_c   1.000
_cell.angle_alpha   90.00
_cell.angle_beta   90.00
_cell.angle_gamma   90.00
#
_symmetry.space_group_name_H-M   'P 1'
#
loop_
_entity.id
_entity.type
_entity.pdbx_description
1 polymer ?
#
loop_
_entity_poly.entity_id
_entity_poly.type
_entity_poly.pdbx_seq_one_letter_code
_entity_poly.pdbx_strand_id
1 'polypeptide(L)'
;GQALSNPYTGVLAIFSSRLLNGQKPVIFEDGEQRRDFVYVGDVARAFADALELPQAAGGVFNIGSGTSRSVRGVAKSLARAMGKNDIEPEIAGKTRIGDIRHCFCDTSLAEDRLNFRSTKDFEEGLAELAGWVAEQTAVDRVDQARAELEQRGLVA
;
A
#
# COMPACT_ATOMS: atom_id res chain seq x y z
N GLY A 1 -7.82 -4.24 -7.97
CA GLY A 1 -9.22 -4.47 -7.66
C GLY A 1 -9.79 -3.65 -6.49
N GLN A 2 -9.04 -2.72 -5.86
CA GLN A 2 -9.59 -1.83 -4.83
C GLN A 2 -10.43 -0.71 -5.46
N ALA A 3 -11.48 -0.27 -4.74
CA ALA A 3 -12.31 0.85 -5.17
C ALA A 3 -11.52 2.16 -5.06
N LEU A 4 -11.08 2.71 -6.19
CA LEU A 4 -10.26 3.93 -6.25
C LEU A 4 -10.98 5.18 -5.73
N SER A 5 -12.31 5.19 -5.77
CA SER A 5 -13.13 6.31 -5.28
C SER A 5 -13.44 6.24 -3.77
N ASN A 6 -12.95 5.21 -3.07
CA ASN A 6 -13.10 5.10 -1.62
C ASN A 6 -11.87 5.70 -0.91
N PRO A 7 -12.00 6.82 -0.19
CA PRO A 7 -10.86 7.49 0.45
C PRO A 7 -10.31 6.75 1.69
N TYR A 8 -10.97 5.66 2.11
CA TYR A 8 -10.58 4.82 3.26
C TYR A 8 -9.93 3.49 2.85
N THR A 9 -9.54 3.35 1.57
CA THR A 9 -8.79 2.19 1.09
C THR A 9 -7.30 2.27 1.41
N GLY A 10 -6.52 1.27 0.98
CA GLY A 10 -5.06 1.29 1.13
C GLY A 10 -4.40 2.44 0.40
N VAL A 11 -3.22 2.82 0.86
CA VAL A 11 -2.45 3.99 0.39
C VAL A 11 -2.21 4.00 -1.12
N LEU A 12 -1.97 2.84 -1.74
CA LEU A 12 -1.78 2.75 -3.20
C LEU A 12 -3.04 3.13 -3.97
N ALA A 13 -4.23 2.73 -3.52
CA ALA A 13 -5.49 3.10 -4.17
C ALA A 13 -5.77 4.60 -4.03
N ILE A 14 -5.51 5.18 -2.85
CA ILE A 14 -5.66 6.62 -2.59
C ILE A 14 -4.71 7.42 -3.48
N PHE A 15 -3.43 7.05 -3.54
CA PHE A 15 -2.44 7.73 -4.37
C PHE A 15 -2.73 7.57 -5.86
N SER A 16 -3.16 6.38 -6.29
CA SER A 16 -3.58 6.14 -7.67
C SER A 16 -4.74 7.04 -8.07
N SER A 17 -5.76 7.17 -7.21
CA SER A 17 -6.90 8.07 -7.45
C SER A 17 -6.47 9.52 -7.60
N ARG A 18 -5.60 10.02 -6.70
CA ARG A 18 -5.06 11.38 -6.77
C ARG A 18 -4.29 11.60 -8.07
N LEU A 19 -3.34 10.74 -8.39
CA LEU A 19 -2.50 10.84 -9.58
C LEU A 19 -3.31 10.73 -10.87
N LEU A 20 -4.35 9.87 -10.91
CA LEU A 20 -5.25 9.75 -12.04
C LEU A 20 -5.99 11.07 -12.32
N ASN A 21 -6.36 11.80 -11.28
CA ASN A 21 -7.01 13.11 -11.34
C ASN A 21 -6.02 14.29 -11.43
N GLY A 22 -4.73 14.04 -11.64
CA GLY A 22 -3.71 15.09 -11.73
C GLY A 22 -3.41 15.80 -10.41
N GLN A 23 -3.81 15.19 -9.27
CA GLN A 23 -3.65 15.76 -7.93
C GLN A 23 -2.43 15.15 -7.23
N LYS A 24 -1.84 15.91 -6.29
CA LYS A 24 -0.71 15.45 -5.48
C LYS A 24 -1.17 14.39 -4.48
N PRO A 25 -0.48 13.24 -4.35
CA PRO A 25 -0.64 12.36 -3.20
C PRO A 25 -0.36 13.13 -1.90
N VAL A 26 -1.27 13.05 -0.92
CA VAL A 26 -1.09 13.69 0.39
C VAL A 26 -0.56 12.65 1.36
N ILE A 27 0.56 12.95 1.99
CA ILE A 27 1.27 12.08 2.92
C ILE A 27 1.24 12.73 4.31
N PHE A 28 0.69 12.01 5.27
CA PHE A 28 0.73 12.41 6.67
C PHE A 28 2.15 12.27 7.25
N GLU A 29 2.42 12.91 8.39
CA GLU A 29 3.72 13.00 9.04
C GLU A 29 4.81 13.56 8.08
N ASP A 30 5.97 12.91 8.02
CA ASP A 30 7.13 13.29 7.21
C ASP A 30 7.32 12.41 5.96
N GLY A 31 6.48 11.37 5.80
CA GLY A 31 6.56 10.42 4.71
C GLY A 31 7.57 9.29 4.89
N GLU A 32 8.30 9.27 6.02
CA GLU A 32 9.30 8.22 6.31
C GLU A 32 8.72 7.03 7.07
N GLN A 33 7.41 7.04 7.36
CA GLN A 33 6.71 5.86 7.88
C GLN A 33 6.83 4.69 6.90
N ARG A 34 7.13 3.51 7.43
CA ARG A 34 7.45 2.33 6.61
C ARG A 34 6.32 1.30 6.62
N ARG A 35 6.11 0.70 5.46
CA ARG A 35 5.13 -0.38 5.24
C ARG A 35 5.77 -1.47 4.39
N ASP A 36 5.23 -2.68 4.50
CA ASP A 36 5.49 -3.78 3.59
C ASP A 36 4.39 -3.81 2.52
N PHE A 37 4.78 -3.98 1.27
CA PHE A 37 3.87 -4.06 0.13
C PHE A 37 4.07 -5.41 -0.54
N VAL A 38 3.20 -6.35 -0.21
CA VAL A 38 3.21 -7.69 -0.76
C VAL A 38 2.24 -7.80 -1.94
N TYR A 39 2.63 -8.55 -2.98
CA TYR A 39 1.78 -8.81 -4.13
C TYR A 39 0.64 -9.76 -3.77
N VAL A 40 -0.58 -9.43 -4.22
CA VAL A 40 -1.78 -10.21 -3.89
C VAL A 40 -1.71 -11.66 -4.34
N GLY A 41 -1.05 -11.95 -5.48
CA GLY A 41 -0.81 -13.30 -5.98
C GLY A 41 0.11 -14.12 -5.06
N ASP A 42 1.13 -13.48 -4.46
CA ASP A 42 1.98 -14.15 -3.48
C ASP A 42 1.19 -14.47 -2.19
N VAL A 43 0.30 -13.57 -1.76
CA VAL A 43 -0.59 -13.83 -0.63
C VAL A 43 -1.55 -14.99 -0.93
N ALA A 44 -2.15 -15.01 -2.12
CA ALA A 44 -3.06 -16.09 -2.54
C ALA A 44 -2.34 -17.44 -2.58
N ARG A 45 -1.10 -17.48 -3.07
CA ARG A 45 -0.27 -18.69 -3.06
C ARG A 45 0.02 -19.15 -1.63
N ALA A 46 0.38 -18.23 -0.71
CA ALA A 46 0.59 -18.58 0.68
C ALA A 46 -0.64 -19.18 1.35
N PHE A 47 -1.85 -18.71 1.00
CA PHE A 47 -3.10 -19.33 1.47
C PHE A 47 -3.25 -20.77 0.93
N ALA A 48 -2.97 -21.02 -0.35
CA ALA A 48 -3.03 -22.35 -0.93
C ALA A 48 -2.02 -23.29 -0.23
N ASP A 49 -0.77 -22.85 -0.08
CA ASP A 49 0.28 -23.59 0.60
C ASP A 49 -0.11 -23.91 2.05
N ALA A 50 -0.72 -22.97 2.77
CA ALA A 50 -1.17 -23.18 4.15
C ALA A 50 -2.32 -24.21 4.28
N LEU A 51 -3.12 -24.40 3.23
CA LEU A 51 -4.17 -25.42 3.19
C LEU A 51 -3.63 -26.81 2.86
N GLU A 52 -2.57 -26.90 2.07
CA GLU A 52 -2.04 -28.15 1.53
C GLU A 52 -0.90 -28.73 2.39
N LEU A 53 -0.11 -27.89 3.04
CA LEU A 53 1.09 -28.30 3.76
C LEU A 53 0.78 -28.71 5.21
N PRO A 54 1.00 -29.98 5.62
CA PRO A 54 0.73 -30.43 6.99
C PRO A 54 1.45 -29.62 8.07
N GLN A 55 2.66 -29.11 7.78
CA GLN A 55 3.44 -28.29 8.71
C GLN A 55 2.85 -26.89 8.96
N ALA A 56 1.84 -26.49 8.20
CA ALA A 56 1.10 -25.26 8.43
C ALA A 56 0.06 -25.38 9.56
N ALA A 57 -0.37 -26.61 9.87
CA ALA A 57 -1.44 -26.85 10.83
C ALA A 57 -1.15 -26.23 12.21
N GLY A 58 -2.09 -25.43 12.72
CA GLY A 58 -1.98 -24.74 14.00
C GLY A 58 -0.96 -23.59 14.03
N GLY A 59 -0.32 -23.27 12.90
CA GLY A 59 0.62 -22.16 12.78
C GLY A 59 -0.04 -20.81 12.52
N VAL A 60 0.67 -19.72 12.87
CA VAL A 60 0.32 -18.34 12.51
C VAL A 60 1.53 -17.77 11.76
N PHE A 61 1.30 -17.30 10.53
CA PHE A 61 2.37 -16.90 9.65
C PHE A 61 2.19 -15.45 9.20
N ASN A 62 3.25 -14.65 9.29
CA ASN A 62 3.29 -13.37 8.64
C ASN A 62 3.62 -13.56 7.15
N ILE A 63 2.83 -12.94 6.29
CA ILE A 63 3.04 -12.96 4.85
C ILE A 63 3.33 -11.55 4.39
N GLY A 64 4.52 -11.33 3.85
CA GLY A 64 5.01 -10.02 3.40
C GLY A 64 6.05 -10.15 2.31
N SER A 65 6.55 -9.02 1.81
CA SER A 65 7.62 -9.00 0.82
C SER A 65 9.02 -9.18 1.43
N GLY A 66 9.13 -9.04 2.76
CA GLY A 66 10.41 -9.00 3.46
C GLY A 66 11.17 -7.67 3.27
N THR A 67 10.58 -6.70 2.58
CA THR A 67 11.22 -5.40 2.30
C THR A 67 10.30 -4.25 2.66
N SER A 68 10.67 -3.46 3.67
CA SER A 68 9.90 -2.28 4.05
C SER A 68 10.25 -1.07 3.18
N ARG A 69 9.24 -0.28 2.80
CA ARG A 69 9.38 0.92 1.97
C ARG A 69 8.76 2.13 2.66
N SER A 70 9.37 3.32 2.49
CA SER A 70 8.76 4.55 2.99
C SER A 70 7.56 4.95 2.15
N VAL A 71 6.54 5.54 2.77
CA VAL A 71 5.33 6.00 2.06
C VAL A 71 5.67 7.05 1.02
N ARG A 72 6.65 7.94 1.30
CA ARG A 72 7.17 8.89 0.33
C ARG A 72 7.80 8.20 -0.88
N GLY A 73 8.64 7.18 -0.65
CA GLY A 73 9.25 6.38 -1.71
C GLY A 73 8.21 5.72 -2.60
N VAL A 74 7.19 5.11 -1.97
CA VAL A 74 6.07 4.47 -2.68
C VAL A 74 5.29 5.46 -3.54
N ALA A 75 4.99 6.67 -3.01
CA ALA A 75 4.29 7.70 -3.78
C ALA A 75 5.08 8.12 -5.04
N LYS A 76 6.41 8.28 -4.91
CA LYS A 76 7.29 8.62 -6.03
C LYS A 76 7.40 7.50 -7.07
N SER A 77 7.56 6.26 -6.63
CA SER A 77 7.59 5.10 -7.53
C SER A 77 6.26 4.94 -8.28
N LEU A 78 5.13 5.10 -7.60
CA LEU A 78 3.81 5.03 -8.24
C LEU A 78 3.61 6.17 -9.24
N ALA A 79 3.97 7.41 -8.90
CA ALA A 79 3.89 8.55 -9.83
C ALA A 79 4.72 8.28 -11.10
N ARG A 80 5.92 7.72 -10.94
CA ARG A 80 6.78 7.32 -12.06
C ARG A 80 6.12 6.23 -12.91
N ALA A 81 5.59 5.18 -12.30
CA ALA A 81 4.91 4.08 -12.99
C ALA A 81 3.69 4.55 -13.78
N MET A 82 2.99 5.59 -13.29
CA MET A 82 1.84 6.21 -13.96
C MET A 82 2.21 7.32 -14.96
N GLY A 83 3.50 7.58 -15.22
CA GLY A 83 3.97 8.64 -16.11
C GLY A 83 3.69 10.06 -15.60
N LYS A 84 3.57 10.24 -14.27
CA LYS A 84 3.28 11.51 -13.58
C LYS A 84 4.49 12.03 -12.81
N ASN A 85 5.67 12.02 -13.42
CA ASN A 85 6.94 12.37 -12.76
C ASN A 85 7.01 13.81 -12.26
N ASP A 86 6.19 14.69 -12.80
CA ASP A 86 6.07 16.10 -12.44
C ASP A 86 5.20 16.34 -11.19
N ILE A 87 4.50 15.31 -10.71
CA ILE A 87 3.64 15.41 -9.54
C ILE A 87 4.40 14.93 -8.29
N GLU A 88 4.97 15.87 -7.53
CA GLU A 88 5.59 15.58 -6.23
C GLU A 88 4.52 15.43 -5.14
N PRO A 89 4.67 14.46 -4.22
CA PRO A 89 3.73 14.29 -3.12
C PRO A 89 3.77 15.49 -2.15
N GLU A 90 2.62 15.83 -1.60
CA GLU A 90 2.48 16.82 -0.53
C GLU A 90 2.73 16.16 0.83
N ILE A 91 3.64 16.71 1.60
CA ILE A 91 3.90 16.30 3.00
C ILE A 91 3.06 17.20 3.90
N ALA A 92 2.03 16.65 4.53
CA ALA A 92 1.08 17.42 5.33
C ALA A 92 1.64 17.84 6.70
N GLY A 93 2.64 17.12 7.22
CA GLY A 93 3.20 17.35 8.56
C GLY A 93 2.22 17.07 9.72
N LYS A 94 0.99 16.70 9.42
CA LYS A 94 -0.04 16.33 10.39
C LYS A 94 -0.02 14.85 10.68
N THR A 95 -0.36 14.43 11.88
CA THR A 95 -0.46 13.03 12.28
C THR A 95 -1.92 12.59 12.40
N ARG A 96 -2.19 11.33 12.07
CA ARG A 96 -3.48 10.70 12.39
C ARG A 96 -3.39 9.98 13.72
N ILE A 97 -4.34 10.24 14.61
CA ILE A 97 -4.42 9.56 15.91
C ILE A 97 -4.61 8.05 15.67
N GLY A 98 -3.75 7.25 16.30
CA GLY A 98 -3.77 5.80 16.21
C GLY A 98 -2.99 5.20 15.01
N ASP A 99 -2.39 6.02 14.14
CA ASP A 99 -1.52 5.50 13.09
C ASP A 99 -0.21 4.94 13.68
N ILE A 100 0.18 3.76 13.15
CA ILE A 100 1.46 3.12 13.49
C ILE A 100 2.53 3.67 12.57
N ARG A 101 3.63 4.21 13.15
CA ARG A 101 4.70 4.79 12.35
C ARG A 101 5.35 3.77 11.40
N HIS A 102 5.74 2.61 11.92
CA HIS A 102 6.31 1.54 11.10
C HIS A 102 5.52 0.26 11.29
N CYS A 103 5.13 -0.37 10.18
CA CYS A 103 4.45 -1.66 10.18
C CYS A 103 4.96 -2.48 9.00
N PHE A 104 5.77 -3.48 9.29
CA PHE A 104 6.28 -4.49 8.37
C PHE A 104 6.55 -5.76 9.16
N CYS A 105 6.65 -6.90 8.49
CA CYS A 105 6.71 -8.17 9.17
C CYS A 105 8.04 -8.91 8.96
N ASP A 106 8.33 -9.81 9.88
CA ASP A 106 9.31 -10.88 9.73
C ASP A 106 8.61 -12.10 9.10
N THR A 107 9.11 -12.54 7.95
CA THR A 107 8.58 -13.66 7.17
C THR A 107 9.29 -14.98 7.42
N SER A 108 10.30 -15.02 8.29
CA SER A 108 11.18 -16.17 8.49
C SER A 108 10.42 -17.47 8.80
N LEU A 109 9.35 -17.41 9.60
CA LEU A 109 8.54 -18.58 9.89
C LEU A 109 7.77 -19.10 8.68
N ALA A 110 7.27 -18.20 7.83
CA ALA A 110 6.60 -18.57 6.59
C ALA A 110 7.61 -19.16 5.58
N GLU A 111 8.83 -18.64 5.54
CA GLU A 111 9.90 -19.20 4.72
C GLU A 111 10.26 -20.62 5.17
N ASP A 112 10.43 -20.83 6.48
CA ASP A 112 10.81 -22.14 7.05
C ASP A 112 9.71 -23.20 6.89
N ARG A 113 8.45 -22.84 7.19
CA ARG A 113 7.35 -23.79 7.28
C ARG A 113 6.53 -23.93 6.01
N LEU A 114 6.35 -22.86 5.25
CA LEU A 114 5.57 -22.86 4.02
C LEU A 114 6.45 -22.79 2.76
N ASN A 115 7.78 -22.67 2.92
CA ASN A 115 8.70 -22.35 1.82
C ASN A 115 8.25 -21.09 1.05
N PHE A 116 7.58 -20.17 1.77
CA PHE A 116 7.06 -18.95 1.19
C PHE A 116 8.17 -17.95 0.91
N ARG A 117 8.17 -17.38 -0.28
CA ARG A 117 8.95 -16.19 -0.64
C ARG A 117 8.13 -15.31 -1.57
N SER A 118 8.21 -14.00 -1.34
CA SER A 118 7.66 -13.05 -2.32
C SER A 118 8.42 -13.17 -3.63
N THR A 119 7.69 -13.29 -4.73
CA THR A 119 8.26 -13.51 -6.08
C THR A 119 8.13 -12.30 -6.97
N LYS A 120 7.16 -11.42 -6.70
CA LYS A 120 6.90 -10.24 -7.54
C LYS A 120 7.79 -9.08 -7.11
N ASP A 121 8.57 -8.55 -8.03
CA ASP A 121 9.30 -7.29 -7.81
C ASP A 121 8.32 -6.13 -7.60
N PHE A 122 8.68 -5.20 -6.72
CA PHE A 122 7.81 -4.09 -6.36
C PHE A 122 7.54 -3.12 -7.52
N GLU A 123 8.55 -2.79 -8.30
CA GLU A 123 8.40 -1.86 -9.43
C GLU A 123 7.61 -2.52 -10.57
N GLU A 124 7.79 -3.83 -10.79
CA GLU A 124 6.94 -4.60 -11.71
C GLU A 124 5.47 -4.62 -11.26
N GLY A 125 5.24 -4.83 -9.95
CA GLY A 125 3.90 -4.79 -9.36
C GLY A 125 3.25 -3.41 -9.49
N LEU A 126 4.02 -2.33 -9.35
CA LEU A 126 3.52 -0.97 -9.59
C LEU A 126 3.22 -0.70 -11.06
N ALA A 127 4.00 -1.22 -11.99
CA ALA A 127 3.74 -1.09 -13.42
C ALA A 127 2.43 -1.80 -13.82
N GLU A 128 2.20 -3.01 -13.28
CA GLU A 128 0.93 -3.74 -13.46
C GLU A 128 -0.25 -2.97 -12.88
N LEU A 129 -0.10 -2.43 -11.66
CA LEU A 129 -1.12 -1.58 -11.03
C LEU A 129 -1.41 -0.32 -11.87
N ALA A 130 -0.38 0.36 -12.35
CA ALA A 130 -0.52 1.56 -13.16
C ALA A 130 -1.26 1.29 -14.48
N GLY A 131 -0.96 0.15 -15.14
CA GLY A 131 -1.70 -0.29 -16.33
C GLY A 131 -3.18 -0.50 -16.04
N TRP A 132 -3.51 -1.20 -14.96
CA TRP A 132 -4.90 -1.38 -14.55
C TRP A 132 -5.59 -0.06 -14.18
N VAL A 133 -4.91 0.82 -13.44
CA VAL A 133 -5.44 2.14 -13.03
C VAL A 133 -5.76 3.02 -14.24
N ALA A 134 -4.95 2.97 -15.29
CA ALA A 134 -5.16 3.76 -16.51
C ALA A 134 -6.51 3.48 -17.20
N GLU A 135 -7.07 2.28 -16.99
CA GLU A 135 -8.37 1.86 -17.53
C GLU A 135 -9.55 2.19 -16.58
N GLN A 136 -9.25 2.74 -15.39
CA GLN A 136 -10.28 3.00 -14.39
C GLN A 136 -10.74 4.46 -14.42
N THR A 137 -11.96 4.67 -13.89
CA THR A 137 -12.45 6.00 -13.55
C THR A 137 -12.50 6.12 -12.03
N ALA A 138 -11.89 7.16 -11.48
CA ALA A 138 -11.88 7.42 -10.05
C ALA A 138 -12.38 8.84 -9.75
N VAL A 139 -13.30 8.95 -8.81
CA VAL A 139 -13.69 10.24 -8.23
C VAL A 139 -12.83 10.46 -6.99
N ASP A 140 -11.99 11.50 -7.03
CA ASP A 140 -11.15 11.85 -5.89
C ASP A 140 -12.01 12.44 -4.76
N ARG A 141 -11.98 11.81 -3.59
CA ARG A 141 -12.68 12.23 -2.37
C ARG A 141 -11.74 12.44 -1.19
N VAL A 142 -10.44 12.52 -1.45
CA VAL A 142 -9.42 12.60 -0.39
C VAL A 142 -9.58 13.88 0.43
N ASP A 143 -9.84 15.00 -0.20
CA ASP A 143 -10.01 16.27 0.51
C ASP A 143 -11.29 16.29 1.37
N GLN A 144 -12.37 15.63 0.92
CA GLN A 144 -13.56 15.42 1.73
C GLN A 144 -13.25 14.55 2.96
N ALA A 145 -12.57 13.41 2.76
CA ALA A 145 -12.20 12.53 3.88
C ALA A 145 -11.27 13.20 4.88
N ARG A 146 -10.33 14.03 4.39
CA ARG A 146 -9.46 14.83 5.25
C ARG A 146 -10.26 15.80 6.11
N ALA A 147 -11.20 16.53 5.53
CA ALA A 147 -12.07 17.44 6.26
C ALA A 147 -12.91 16.71 7.33
N GLU A 148 -13.44 15.54 7.01
CA GLU A 148 -14.18 14.70 7.98
C GLU A 148 -13.30 14.24 9.15
N LEU A 149 -12.04 13.85 8.89
CA LEU A 149 -11.09 13.45 9.92
C LEU A 149 -10.71 14.63 10.84
N GLU A 150 -10.51 15.82 10.26
CA GLU A 150 -10.24 17.06 11.00
C GLU A 150 -11.45 17.46 11.89
N GLN A 151 -12.68 17.41 11.36
CA GLN A 151 -13.92 17.67 12.12
C GLN A 151 -14.11 16.71 13.29
N ARG A 152 -13.67 15.48 13.17
CA ARG A 152 -13.74 14.46 14.22
C ARG A 152 -12.56 14.52 15.21
N GLY A 153 -11.62 15.46 15.04
CA GLY A 153 -10.43 15.57 15.87
C GLY A 153 -9.47 14.38 15.77
N LEU A 154 -9.50 13.67 14.65
CA LEU A 154 -8.65 12.48 14.41
C LEU A 154 -7.33 12.82 13.71
N VAL A 155 -7.09 14.08 13.36
CA VAL A 155 -5.85 14.61 12.77
C VAL A 155 -5.36 15.78 13.61
N ALA A 156 -4.09 15.76 13.97
CA ALA A 156 -3.39 16.80 14.73
C ALA A 156 -2.14 17.28 13.98
#